data_878a6838bf7fbb10ec73dfb7e94689b2
#
_entry.id   878a6838bf7fbb10ec73dfb7e94689b2
#
_cell.length_a   1.000
_cell.length_b   1.000
_cell.length_c   1.000
_cell.angle_alpha   90.00
_cell.angle_beta   90.00
_cell.angle_gamma   90.00
#
_symmetry.space_group_name_H-M   'P 1'
#
loop_
_entity.id
_entity.type
_entity.pdbx_description
1 polymer ?
#
loop_
_entity_poly.entity_id
_entity_poly.type
_entity_poly.pdbx_seq_one_letter_code
_entity_poly.pdbx_strand_id
1 'polypeptide(L)'
;MSKKIKVHLLVNETAGNGNAKKANIALQQVLNELNIPFTWQKSRFPKELTTLAKNYANTNPSENNILIVVGGDGSFNEVLNGIKASNYPDTPITYLPAGTGNDFARGAGLTADPRQL
;
A
#
# COMPACT_ATOMS: atom_id res chain seq x y z
N MET A 1 -4.17 -24.17 12.42
CA MET A 1 -4.94 -22.93 12.57
C MET A 1 -4.55 -21.93 11.50
N SER A 2 -5.50 -21.41 10.78
CA SER A 2 -5.19 -20.44 9.74
C SER A 2 -4.87 -19.07 10.35
N LYS A 3 -3.87 -18.42 9.79
CA LYS A 3 -3.51 -17.07 10.20
C LYS A 3 -4.21 -16.10 9.26
N LYS A 4 -4.88 -15.12 9.83
CA LYS A 4 -5.54 -14.10 9.03
C LYS A 4 -4.54 -13.06 8.59
N ILE A 5 -4.56 -12.76 7.31
CA ILE A 5 -3.74 -11.67 6.76
C ILE A 5 -4.41 -10.35 7.13
N LYS A 6 -3.60 -9.42 7.63
CA LYS A 6 -4.03 -8.06 7.90
C LYS A 6 -3.35 -7.13 6.91
N VAL A 7 -4.13 -6.28 6.29
CA VAL A 7 -3.62 -5.36 5.28
C VAL A 7 -3.69 -3.93 5.81
N HIS A 8 -2.61 -3.18 5.61
CA HIS A 8 -2.60 -1.76 5.90
C HIS A 8 -2.17 -1.01 4.65
N LEU A 9 -2.99 -0.06 4.22
CA LEU A 9 -2.72 0.73 3.02
C LEU A 9 -2.06 2.04 3.41
N LEU A 10 -0.96 2.37 2.76
CA LEU A 10 -0.32 3.67 2.89
C LEU A 10 -0.44 4.37 1.54
N VAL A 11 -1.14 5.48 1.50
CA VAL A 11 -1.60 6.08 0.27
C VAL A 11 -1.11 7.52 0.14
N ASN A 12 -0.53 7.85 -1.01
CA ASN A 12 -0.30 9.24 -1.40
C ASN A 12 -1.36 9.59 -2.46
N GLU A 13 -2.48 10.18 -2.01
CA GLU A 13 -3.63 10.41 -2.88
C GLU A 13 -3.36 11.36 -4.05
N THR A 14 -2.36 12.23 -3.92
CA THR A 14 -2.02 13.19 -4.97
C THR A 14 -1.17 12.58 -6.07
N ALA A 15 -0.60 11.40 -5.86
CA ALA A 15 0.24 10.78 -6.85
C ALA A 15 -0.55 10.48 -8.13
N GLY A 16 0.11 10.67 -9.28
CA GLY A 16 -0.49 10.38 -10.57
C GLY A 16 -1.70 11.25 -10.90
N ASN A 17 -1.70 12.50 -10.47
CA ASN A 17 -2.81 13.44 -10.70
C ASN A 17 -4.15 12.91 -10.17
N GLY A 18 -4.10 12.30 -8.99
CA GLY A 18 -5.30 11.77 -8.34
C GLY A 18 -5.59 10.31 -8.66
N ASN A 19 -4.79 9.67 -9.50
CA ASN A 19 -4.98 8.25 -9.82
C ASN A 19 -4.78 7.37 -8.59
N ALA A 20 -3.91 7.79 -7.66
CA ALA A 20 -3.70 7.05 -6.42
C ALA A 20 -4.98 6.98 -5.59
N LYS A 21 -5.74 8.08 -5.55
CA LYS A 21 -7.01 8.11 -4.82
C LYS A 21 -7.99 7.10 -5.43
N LYS A 22 -8.08 7.05 -6.75
CA LYS A 22 -8.96 6.11 -7.45
C LYS A 22 -8.52 4.67 -7.21
N ALA A 23 -7.22 4.41 -7.27
CA ALA A 23 -6.67 3.08 -7.05
C ALA A 23 -6.94 2.62 -5.61
N ASN A 24 -6.82 3.54 -4.64
CA ASN A 24 -7.11 3.23 -3.25
C ASN A 24 -8.57 2.82 -3.05
N ILE A 25 -9.50 3.57 -3.64
CA ILE A 25 -10.93 3.26 -3.54
C ILE A 25 -11.20 1.87 -4.14
N ALA A 26 -10.67 1.61 -5.33
CA ALA A 26 -10.88 0.33 -6.00
C ALA A 26 -10.31 -0.84 -5.20
N LEU A 27 -9.11 -0.66 -4.64
CA LEU A 27 -8.47 -1.70 -3.84
C LEU A 27 -9.28 -1.99 -2.57
N GLN A 28 -9.78 -0.95 -1.91
CA GLN A 28 -10.59 -1.15 -0.70
C GLN A 28 -11.87 -1.91 -1.01
N GLN A 29 -12.49 -1.65 -2.16
CA GLN A 29 -13.67 -2.40 -2.58
C GLN A 29 -13.35 -3.88 -2.75
N VAL A 30 -12.23 -4.20 -3.38
CA VAL A 30 -11.81 -5.60 -3.56
C VAL A 30 -11.56 -6.26 -2.22
N LEU A 31 -10.86 -5.59 -1.31
CA LEU A 31 -10.59 -6.15 0.01
C LEU A 31 -11.88 -6.43 0.78
N ASN A 32 -12.86 -5.53 0.67
CA ASN A 32 -14.15 -5.75 1.30
C ASN A 32 -14.90 -6.94 0.68
N GLU A 33 -14.87 -7.06 -0.64
CA GLU A 33 -15.51 -8.17 -1.33
C GLU A 33 -14.90 -9.53 -0.94
N LEU A 34 -13.60 -9.54 -0.70
CA LEU A 34 -12.86 -10.73 -0.31
C LEU A 34 -12.87 -10.99 1.19
N ASN A 35 -13.53 -10.12 1.95
CA ASN A 35 -13.58 -10.19 3.41
C ASN A 35 -12.19 -10.16 4.06
N ILE A 36 -11.28 -9.40 3.46
CA ILE A 36 -9.94 -9.20 4.01
C ILE A 36 -9.96 -7.96 4.88
N PRO A 37 -9.69 -8.07 6.18
CA PRO A 37 -9.66 -6.89 7.04
C PRO A 37 -8.49 -5.98 6.67
N PHE A 38 -8.73 -4.68 6.68
CA PHE A 38 -7.69 -3.72 6.38
C PHE A 38 -7.90 -2.42 7.17
N THR A 39 -6.81 -1.68 7.31
CA THR A 39 -6.81 -0.30 7.76
C THR A 39 -6.06 0.51 6.73
N TRP A 40 -6.14 1.82 6.81
CA TRP A 40 -5.39 2.65 5.86
C TRP A 40 -5.14 4.04 6.41
N GLN A 41 -4.09 4.66 5.88
CA GLN A 41 -3.71 6.03 6.19
C GLN A 41 -3.25 6.71 4.90
N LYS A 42 -3.54 8.00 4.78
CA LYS A 42 -3.03 8.79 3.66
C LYS A 42 -1.98 9.76 4.18
N SER A 43 -0.98 10.03 3.35
CA SER A 43 0.00 11.06 3.68
C SER A 43 -0.65 12.44 3.53
N ARG A 44 -0.33 13.32 4.47
CA ARG A 44 -0.85 14.70 4.50
C ARG A 44 0.18 15.70 4.00
N PHE A 45 1.44 15.29 3.95
CA PHE A 45 2.55 16.15 3.51
C PHE A 45 3.70 15.27 3.04
N PRO A 46 4.66 15.86 2.30
CA PRO A 46 5.80 15.09 1.78
C PRO A 46 6.56 14.37 2.88
N LYS A 47 7.00 13.16 2.59
CA LYS A 47 7.80 12.30 3.46
C LYS A 47 7.06 11.74 4.67
N GLU A 48 5.79 12.04 4.84
CA GLU A 48 5.04 11.49 5.98
C GLU A 48 4.94 9.96 5.91
N LEU A 49 4.92 9.39 4.71
CA LEU A 49 4.81 7.93 4.57
C LEU A 49 5.95 7.20 5.27
N THR A 50 7.14 7.79 5.32
CA THR A 50 8.27 7.20 6.05
C THR A 50 7.93 7.04 7.53
N THR A 51 7.40 8.08 8.14
CA THR A 51 7.00 8.05 9.55
C THR A 51 5.85 7.09 9.78
N LEU A 52 4.84 7.13 8.90
CA LEU A 52 3.68 6.26 9.04
C LEU A 52 4.07 4.78 8.93
N ALA A 53 4.95 4.46 7.99
CA ALA A 53 5.41 3.09 7.80
C ALA A 53 6.21 2.60 9.00
N LYS A 54 7.14 3.41 9.48
CA LYS A 54 7.96 3.07 10.64
C LYS A 54 7.08 2.83 11.87
N ASN A 55 6.15 3.72 12.15
CA ASN A 55 5.27 3.60 13.29
C ASN A 55 4.38 2.36 13.17
N TYR A 56 3.85 2.11 11.99
CA TYR A 56 3.00 0.94 11.79
C TYR A 56 3.78 -0.35 12.05
N ALA A 57 4.97 -0.47 11.47
CA ALA A 57 5.79 -1.66 11.65
C ALA A 57 6.15 -1.88 13.11
N ASN A 58 6.50 -0.80 13.84
CA ASN A 58 6.89 -0.90 15.23
C ASN A 58 5.74 -1.33 16.15
N THR A 59 4.51 -0.96 15.79
CA THR A 59 3.34 -1.25 16.63
C THR A 59 2.56 -2.48 16.19
N ASN A 60 2.91 -3.06 15.05
CA ASN A 60 2.20 -4.21 14.49
C ASN A 60 3.19 -5.29 14.04
N PRO A 61 3.99 -5.84 14.96
CA PRO A 61 5.07 -6.77 14.60
C PRO A 61 4.58 -8.17 14.32
N SER A 62 3.66 -8.32 13.40
CA SER A 62 3.09 -9.62 13.06
C SER A 62 3.52 -10.02 11.66
N GLU A 63 3.88 -11.30 11.50
CA GLU A 63 4.22 -11.85 10.19
C GLU A 63 3.06 -11.78 9.21
N ASN A 64 1.84 -11.62 9.72
CA ASN A 64 0.65 -11.59 8.88
C ASN A 64 0.26 -10.19 8.42
N ASN A 65 1.03 -9.18 8.82
CA ASN A 65 0.78 -7.81 8.40
C ASN A 65 1.44 -7.56 7.06
N ILE A 66 0.69 -6.98 6.14
CA ILE A 66 1.19 -6.61 4.82
C ILE A 66 0.89 -5.14 4.59
N LEU A 67 1.91 -4.37 4.24
CA LEU A 67 1.73 -2.98 3.83
C LEU A 67 1.54 -2.93 2.33
N ILE A 68 0.51 -2.25 1.88
CA ILE A 68 0.31 -1.97 0.46
C ILE A 68 0.49 -0.48 0.26
N VAL A 69 1.48 -0.11 -0.55
CA VAL A 69 1.77 1.29 -0.86
C VAL A 69 1.04 1.66 -2.13
N VAL A 70 0.23 2.70 -2.08
CA VAL A 70 -0.49 3.21 -3.25
C VAL A 70 0.04 4.60 -3.56
N GLY A 71 0.73 4.75 -4.68
CA GLY A 71 1.35 6.02 -5.03
C GLY A 71 2.36 5.86 -6.14
N GLY A 72 3.34 6.74 -6.17
CA GLY A 72 4.44 6.67 -7.13
C GLY A 72 5.68 6.02 -6.53
N ASP A 73 6.77 6.03 -7.32
CA ASP A 73 8.04 5.47 -6.89
C ASP A 73 8.57 6.15 -5.63
N GLY A 74 8.37 7.47 -5.52
CA GLY A 74 8.77 8.21 -4.33
C GLY A 74 8.03 7.75 -3.09
N SER A 75 6.73 7.44 -3.24
CA SER A 75 5.94 6.91 -2.12
C SER A 75 6.46 5.56 -1.66
N PHE A 76 6.77 4.68 -2.61
CA PHE A 76 7.33 3.38 -2.28
C PHE A 76 8.66 3.53 -1.54
N ASN A 77 9.54 4.41 -2.02
CA ASN A 77 10.83 4.64 -1.38
C ASN A 77 10.67 5.18 0.04
N GLU A 78 9.70 6.08 0.26
CA GLU A 78 9.43 6.60 1.60
C GLU A 78 9.03 5.48 2.56
N VAL A 79 8.13 4.60 2.12
CA VAL A 79 7.68 3.48 2.95
C VAL A 79 8.83 2.53 3.20
N LEU A 80 9.61 2.21 2.17
CA LEU A 80 10.75 1.30 2.31
C LEU A 80 11.74 1.84 3.34
N ASN A 81 12.05 3.14 3.28
CA ASN A 81 12.94 3.76 4.25
C ASN A 81 12.39 3.68 5.68
N GLY A 82 11.09 3.88 5.84
CA GLY A 82 10.45 3.76 7.16
C GLY A 82 10.55 2.35 7.71
N ILE A 83 10.29 1.36 6.88
CA ILE A 83 10.35 -0.05 7.29
C ILE A 83 11.78 -0.43 7.67
N LYS A 84 12.77 -0.01 6.88
CA LYS A 84 14.18 -0.30 7.18
C LYS A 84 14.63 0.34 8.50
N ALA A 85 14.07 1.50 8.83
CA ALA A 85 14.40 2.20 10.07
C ALA A 85 13.59 1.69 11.26
N SER A 86 12.63 0.83 11.05
CA SER A 86 11.80 0.27 12.12
C SER A 86 12.52 -0.89 12.81
N ASN A 87 11.91 -1.34 13.90
CA ASN A 87 12.41 -2.52 14.61
C ASN A 87 12.08 -3.83 13.88
N TYR A 88 11.30 -3.77 12.79
CA TYR A 88 10.86 -4.94 12.04
C TYR A 88 11.09 -4.74 10.54
N PRO A 89 12.37 -4.69 10.13
CA PRO A 89 12.71 -4.35 8.72
C PRO A 89 12.28 -5.42 7.71
N ASP A 90 11.84 -6.58 8.17
CA ASP A 90 11.35 -7.64 7.30
C ASP A 90 9.86 -7.57 7.06
N THR A 91 9.19 -6.51 7.50
CA THR A 91 7.75 -6.32 7.26
C THR A 91 7.45 -6.36 5.77
N PRO A 92 6.52 -7.23 5.32
CA PRO A 92 6.21 -7.34 3.90
C PRO A 92 5.58 -6.07 3.34
N ILE A 93 6.03 -5.67 2.16
CA ILE A 93 5.53 -4.48 1.46
C ILE A 93 5.14 -4.89 0.05
N THR A 94 3.97 -4.45 -0.38
CA THR A 94 3.51 -4.59 -1.76
C THR A 94 3.26 -3.20 -2.33
N TYR A 95 3.56 -3.00 -3.58
CA TYR A 95 3.45 -1.69 -4.23
C TYR A 95 2.37 -1.73 -5.31
N LEU A 96 1.43 -0.79 -5.23
CA LEU A 96 0.43 -0.57 -6.28
C LEU A 96 0.72 0.79 -6.93
N PRO A 97 1.35 0.79 -8.11
CA PRO A 97 1.65 2.05 -8.78
C PRO A 97 0.38 2.75 -9.24
N ALA A 98 0.25 4.03 -8.90
CA ALA A 98 -0.95 4.78 -9.22
C ALA A 98 -0.73 5.77 -10.37
N GLY A 99 0.47 6.31 -10.49
CA GLY A 99 0.76 7.29 -11.53
C GLY A 99 0.70 6.71 -12.93
N THR A 100 0.95 5.42 -13.05
CA THR A 100 0.94 4.70 -14.31
C THR A 100 -0.07 3.56 -14.28
N GLY A 101 -1.19 3.76 -13.58
CA GLY A 101 -2.17 2.70 -13.38
C GLY A 101 -2.57 1.98 -14.65
N ASN A 102 -2.87 2.72 -15.73
CA ASN A 102 -3.24 2.12 -16.98
C ASN A 102 -2.05 1.41 -17.64
N ASP A 103 -0.87 2.04 -17.58
CA ASP A 103 0.33 1.45 -18.14
C ASP A 103 0.75 0.21 -17.39
N PHE A 104 0.63 0.25 -16.07
CA PHE A 104 0.89 -0.89 -15.22
C PHE A 104 0.01 -2.07 -15.62
N ALA A 105 -1.29 -1.83 -15.74
CA ALA A 105 -2.23 -2.89 -16.08
C ALA A 105 -1.91 -3.49 -17.46
N ARG A 106 -1.61 -2.64 -18.45
CA ARG A 106 -1.28 -3.11 -19.79
C ARG A 106 0.06 -3.80 -19.86
N GLY A 107 1.07 -3.20 -19.24
CA GLY A 107 2.43 -3.73 -19.29
C GLY A 107 2.58 -5.06 -18.57
N ALA A 108 1.79 -5.28 -17.54
CA ALA A 108 1.81 -6.53 -16.79
C ALA A 108 0.83 -7.57 -17.32
N GLY A 109 0.08 -7.25 -18.38
CA GLY A 109 -0.96 -8.14 -18.89
C GLY A 109 -2.16 -8.22 -17.98
N LEU A 110 -2.32 -7.25 -17.10
CA LEU A 110 -3.42 -7.20 -16.15
C LEU A 110 -4.47 -6.20 -16.62
N THR A 111 -5.67 -6.33 -16.08
CA THR A 111 -6.71 -5.33 -16.30
C THR A 111 -6.52 -4.21 -15.29
N ALA A 112 -7.26 -3.11 -15.47
CA ALA A 112 -7.27 -2.04 -14.48
C ALA A 112 -8.03 -2.43 -13.21
N ASP A 113 -8.65 -3.60 -13.18
CA ASP A 113 -9.39 -4.08 -12.02
C ASP A 113 -8.41 -4.71 -11.02
N PRO A 114 -8.31 -4.18 -9.78
CA PRO A 114 -7.43 -4.74 -8.77
C PRO A 114 -7.63 -6.22 -8.49
N ARG A 115 -8.80 -6.75 -8.81
CA ARG A 115 -9.05 -8.19 -8.64
C ARG A 115 -8.17 -9.06 -9.52
N GLN A 116 -7.51 -8.46 -10.51
CA GLN A 116 -6.59 -9.15 -11.38
C GLN A 116 -5.15 -9.16 -10.88
N LEU A 117 -4.89 -8.51 -9.78
CA LEU A 117 -3.54 -8.42 -9.21
C LEU A 117 -3.13 -9.69 -8.48
#